data_73fcf220be29ad69ba25f7ba100eeefa
#
_entry.id   73fcf220be29ad69ba25f7ba100eeefa
#
_cell.length_a   1.000
_cell.length_b   1.000
_cell.length_c   1.000
_cell.angle_alpha   90.00
_cell.angle_beta   90.00
_cell.angle_gamma   90.00
#
_symmetry.space_group_name_H-M   'P 1'
#
loop_
_entity.id
_entity.type
_entity.pdbx_description
1 polymer ?
#
loop_
_entity_poly.entity_id
_entity_poly.type
_entity_poly.pdbx_seq_one_letter_code
_entity_poly.pdbx_strand_id
1 'polypeptide(L)'
;VSQVADPRAAVHEIIQSAYISAGQRCTCARRLYVPKGAEGDHLVEMLVTAIGKIRVGFYDAEPAPFMGSVISFTAAQQLLTAQQYLINQGAKSLVTMELLAAGTGLLSPALIDVTNAKDLPDQEYFGPLLTLVRYQDFDQAIQMANNTSFGLSAGLLSDSRDEYDYFLPRIRAGIVNWNKQITGASGAAPFGGVGASGNHRASAFYAADYCAYPVASIEADTLTMPAQLSPGLDL
;
A
#
# COMPACT_ATOMS: atom_id res chain seq x y z
N VAL A 1 12.87 -0.59 -0.43
CA VAL A 1 13.84 -1.24 -1.34
C VAL A 1 15.14 -1.45 -0.59
N SER A 2 15.79 -2.59 -0.78
CA SER A 2 17.12 -2.87 -0.25
C SER A 2 18.06 -3.31 -1.39
N GLN A 3 18.70 -4.46 -1.29
CA GLN A 3 19.66 -4.96 -2.27
C GLN A 3 18.94 -5.58 -3.47
N VAL A 4 19.04 -4.95 -4.63
CA VAL A 4 18.45 -5.46 -5.89
C VAL A 4 19.50 -5.49 -7.00
N ALA A 5 19.65 -6.62 -7.65
CA ALA A 5 20.59 -6.79 -8.76
C ALA A 5 20.08 -6.13 -10.05
N ASP A 6 18.76 -6.10 -10.26
CA ASP A 6 18.13 -5.40 -11.37
C ASP A 6 17.31 -4.19 -10.89
N PRO A 7 17.90 -2.99 -10.83
CA PRO A 7 17.19 -1.79 -10.45
C PRO A 7 16.07 -1.39 -11.42
N ARG A 8 16.09 -1.85 -12.68
CA ARG A 8 15.02 -1.60 -13.64
C ARG A 8 13.76 -2.37 -13.25
N ALA A 9 13.90 -3.61 -12.79
CA ALA A 9 12.79 -4.39 -12.26
C ALA A 9 12.20 -3.72 -11.01
N ALA A 10 13.05 -3.24 -10.09
CA ALA A 10 12.60 -2.49 -8.91
C ALA A 10 11.83 -1.22 -9.29
N VAL A 11 12.32 -0.43 -10.24
CA VAL A 11 11.62 0.76 -10.76
C VAL A 11 10.25 0.39 -11.32
N HIS A 12 10.13 -0.70 -12.09
CA HIS A 12 8.85 -1.18 -12.60
C HIS A 12 7.87 -1.48 -11.46
N GLU A 13 8.28 -2.27 -10.46
CA GLU A 13 7.42 -2.64 -9.33
C GLU A 13 7.03 -1.42 -8.48
N ILE A 14 7.91 -0.41 -8.34
CA ILE A 14 7.61 0.85 -7.66
C ILE A 14 6.54 1.64 -8.43
N ILE A 15 6.69 1.78 -9.75
CA ILE A 15 5.73 2.49 -10.59
C ILE A 15 4.36 1.81 -10.55
N GLN A 16 4.31 0.49 -10.67
CA GLN A 16 3.08 -0.29 -10.56
C GLN A 16 2.44 -0.13 -9.17
N SER A 17 3.26 -0.07 -8.12
CA SER A 17 2.77 0.10 -6.75
C SER A 17 2.20 1.50 -6.49
N ALA A 18 2.80 2.54 -7.05
CA ALA A 18 2.48 3.92 -6.68
C ALA A 18 1.49 4.60 -7.63
N TYR A 19 1.58 4.34 -8.94
CA TYR A 19 0.91 5.20 -9.94
C TYR A 19 -0.19 4.50 -10.74
N ILE A 20 -0.31 3.17 -10.68
CA ILE A 20 -1.43 2.49 -11.33
C ILE A 20 -2.77 3.08 -10.86
N SER A 21 -3.73 3.23 -11.76
CA SER A 21 -5.04 3.85 -11.47
C SER A 21 -4.91 5.26 -10.86
N ALA A 22 -3.91 6.04 -11.30
CA ALA A 22 -3.57 7.36 -10.73
C ALA A 22 -3.34 7.34 -9.21
N GLY A 23 -2.75 6.26 -8.67
CA GLY A 23 -2.53 6.10 -7.24
C GLY A 23 -3.80 5.93 -6.41
N GLN A 24 -4.96 5.69 -7.03
CA GLN A 24 -6.26 5.66 -6.34
C GLN A 24 -6.73 4.23 -6.02
N ARG A 25 -5.82 3.41 -5.49
CA ARG A 25 -6.15 2.14 -4.84
C ARG A 25 -5.73 2.19 -3.37
N CYS A 26 -6.51 1.56 -2.51
CA CYS A 26 -6.19 1.46 -1.08
C CYS A 26 -4.84 0.78 -0.82
N THR A 27 -4.37 -0.08 -1.73
CA THR A 27 -3.06 -0.76 -1.66
C THR A 27 -1.96 -0.04 -2.45
N CYS A 28 -2.19 1.14 -3.02
CA CYS A 28 -1.11 1.90 -3.66
C CYS A 28 -0.08 2.38 -2.64
N ALA A 29 1.19 2.34 -3.05
CA ALA A 29 2.29 2.85 -2.24
C ALA A 29 2.21 4.37 -2.07
N ARG A 30 2.29 4.83 -0.83
CA ARG A 30 2.35 6.26 -0.47
C ARG A 30 3.74 6.67 -0.04
N ARG A 31 4.53 5.71 0.46
CA ARG A 31 5.86 5.95 1.00
C ARG A 31 6.83 4.93 0.44
N LEU A 32 7.95 5.41 -0.08
CA LEU A 32 9.05 4.62 -0.60
C LEU A 32 10.28 4.84 0.28
N TYR A 33 10.84 3.77 0.79
CA TYR A 33 12.07 3.78 1.58
C TYR A 33 13.22 3.27 0.73
N VAL A 34 14.29 4.08 0.59
CA VAL A 34 15.45 3.78 -0.25
C VAL A 34 16.74 3.98 0.57
N PRO A 35 17.73 3.07 0.49
CA PRO A 35 18.97 3.24 1.24
C PRO A 35 19.72 4.50 0.82
N LYS A 36 20.46 5.11 1.74
CA LYS A 36 21.44 6.14 1.42
C LYS A 36 22.65 5.50 0.72
N GLY A 37 23.34 6.27 -0.11
CA GLY A 37 24.53 5.85 -0.82
C GLY A 37 24.30 5.63 -2.31
N ALA A 38 25.35 5.27 -3.03
CA ALA A 38 25.41 5.27 -4.49
C ALA A 38 24.35 4.38 -5.16
N GLU A 39 24.06 3.21 -4.60
CA GLU A 39 23.03 2.30 -5.16
C GLU A 39 21.62 2.91 -5.04
N GLY A 40 21.30 3.45 -3.87
CA GLY A 40 20.01 4.12 -3.67
C GLY A 40 19.90 5.40 -4.50
N ASP A 41 20.98 6.15 -4.68
CA ASP A 41 21.00 7.36 -5.53
C ASP A 41 20.74 6.97 -6.99
N HIS A 42 21.42 5.95 -7.48
CA HIS A 42 21.21 5.42 -8.83
C HIS A 42 19.76 4.95 -9.06
N LEU A 43 19.17 4.22 -8.10
CA LEU A 43 17.77 3.81 -8.17
C LEU A 43 16.83 5.00 -8.26
N VAL A 44 17.06 6.06 -7.46
CA VAL A 44 16.24 7.27 -7.48
C VAL A 44 16.35 8.00 -8.82
N GLU A 45 17.55 8.13 -9.39
CA GLU A 45 17.75 8.74 -10.71
C GLU A 45 17.00 7.98 -11.81
N MET A 46 17.07 6.64 -11.80
CA MET A 46 16.32 5.81 -12.73
C MET A 46 14.81 5.96 -12.55
N LEU A 47 14.34 6.03 -11.30
CA LEU A 47 12.93 6.20 -10.98
C LEU A 47 12.41 7.56 -11.46
N VAL A 48 13.14 8.65 -11.20
CA VAL A 48 12.81 10.00 -11.70
C VAL A 48 12.71 10.00 -13.23
N THR A 49 13.69 9.39 -13.90
CA THR A 49 13.70 9.27 -15.36
C THR A 49 12.48 8.48 -15.89
N ALA A 50 12.14 7.39 -15.21
CA ALA A 50 11.02 6.54 -15.61
C ALA A 50 9.66 7.22 -15.35
N ILE A 51 9.51 7.92 -14.22
CA ILE A 51 8.29 8.70 -13.90
C ILE A 51 8.06 9.78 -14.97
N GLY A 52 9.11 10.48 -15.39
CA GLY A 52 9.02 11.50 -16.45
C GLY A 52 8.59 10.96 -17.84
N LYS A 53 8.61 9.62 -18.02
CA LYS A 53 8.17 8.96 -19.26
C LYS A 53 6.77 8.35 -19.14
N ILE A 54 6.12 8.43 -17.98
CA ILE A 54 4.76 7.92 -17.77
C ILE A 54 3.80 8.75 -18.64
N ARG A 55 3.12 8.07 -19.57
CA ARG A 55 2.06 8.70 -20.35
C ARG A 55 0.81 8.85 -19.50
N VAL A 56 0.33 10.08 -19.41
CA VAL A 56 -0.90 10.45 -18.71
C VAL A 56 -1.89 10.96 -19.76
N GLY A 57 -3.13 10.53 -19.69
CA GLY A 57 -4.13 10.95 -20.66
C GLY A 57 -5.54 10.49 -20.28
N PHE A 58 -6.52 10.94 -21.04
CA PHE A 58 -7.88 10.45 -20.93
C PHE A 58 -8.00 9.03 -21.49
N TYR A 59 -9.11 8.37 -21.21
CA TYR A 59 -9.35 6.96 -21.55
C TYR A 59 -9.31 6.65 -23.06
N ASP A 60 -9.57 7.66 -23.90
CA ASP A 60 -9.61 7.62 -25.35
C ASP A 60 -8.33 8.16 -26.00
N ALA A 61 -7.32 8.52 -25.21
CA ALA A 61 -6.06 9.04 -25.75
C ALA A 61 -5.25 7.96 -26.48
N GLU A 62 -4.67 8.33 -27.63
CA GLU A 62 -3.77 7.49 -28.41
C GLU A 62 -2.35 8.11 -28.47
N PRO A 63 -1.31 7.33 -28.22
CA PRO A 63 -1.28 5.94 -27.75
C PRO A 63 -1.77 5.82 -26.30
N ALA A 64 -2.36 4.66 -25.94
CA ALA A 64 -2.97 4.41 -24.65
C ALA A 64 -2.12 4.88 -23.46
N PRO A 65 -2.68 5.66 -22.52
CA PRO A 65 -1.95 6.14 -21.36
C PRO A 65 -1.79 5.03 -20.30
N PHE A 66 -0.70 5.10 -19.52
CA PHE A 66 -0.53 4.25 -18.32
C PHE A 66 -1.41 4.73 -17.19
N MET A 67 -1.63 6.03 -17.06
CA MET A 67 -2.34 6.67 -15.97
C MET A 67 -3.38 7.65 -16.50
N GLY A 68 -4.59 7.57 -15.95
CA GLY A 68 -5.68 8.51 -16.21
C GLY A 68 -5.78 9.61 -15.16
N SER A 69 -6.96 10.23 -15.10
CA SER A 69 -7.27 11.29 -14.14
C SER A 69 -7.58 10.74 -12.74
N VAL A 70 -7.39 11.55 -11.72
CA VAL A 70 -8.02 11.34 -10.41
C VAL A 70 -9.53 11.62 -10.51
N ILE A 71 -10.29 11.17 -9.50
CA ILE A 71 -11.75 11.10 -9.52
C ILE A 71 -12.44 12.44 -9.80
N SER A 72 -11.82 13.56 -9.44
CA SER A 72 -12.42 14.89 -9.63
C SER A 72 -11.36 16.00 -9.67
N PHE A 73 -11.75 17.18 -10.17
CA PHE A 73 -10.92 18.37 -10.08
C PHE A 73 -10.65 18.80 -8.64
N THR A 74 -11.61 18.65 -7.73
CA THR A 74 -11.42 18.93 -6.30
C THR A 74 -10.35 18.01 -5.71
N ALA A 75 -10.34 16.72 -6.05
CA ALA A 75 -9.27 15.78 -5.62
C ALA A 75 -7.91 16.20 -6.18
N ALA A 76 -7.84 16.65 -7.42
CA ALA A 76 -6.61 17.17 -8.02
C ALA A 76 -6.09 18.41 -7.26
N GLN A 77 -6.96 19.36 -6.93
CA GLN A 77 -6.58 20.55 -6.16
C GLN A 77 -6.06 20.20 -4.77
N GLN A 78 -6.68 19.23 -4.09
CA GLN A 78 -6.21 18.74 -2.78
C GLN A 78 -4.81 18.12 -2.87
N LEU A 79 -4.52 17.36 -3.93
CA LEU A 79 -3.20 16.76 -4.14
C LEU A 79 -2.13 17.80 -4.45
N LEU A 80 -2.45 18.80 -5.27
CA LEU A 80 -1.54 19.94 -5.52
C LEU A 80 -1.27 20.75 -4.24
N THR A 81 -2.30 20.95 -3.42
CA THR A 81 -2.15 21.60 -2.09
C THR A 81 -1.29 20.75 -1.16
N ALA A 82 -1.48 19.42 -1.16
CA ALA A 82 -0.65 18.50 -0.37
C ALA A 82 0.82 18.54 -0.81
N GLN A 83 1.09 18.53 -2.11
CA GLN A 83 2.45 18.70 -2.63
C GLN A 83 3.08 20.00 -2.13
N GLN A 84 2.37 21.13 -2.24
CA GLN A 84 2.89 22.42 -1.79
C GLN A 84 3.11 22.43 -0.27
N TYR A 85 2.22 21.82 0.50
CA TYR A 85 2.39 21.67 1.94
C TYR A 85 3.69 20.90 2.26
N LEU A 86 3.94 19.74 1.63
CA LEU A 86 5.16 18.97 1.85
C LEU A 86 6.42 19.78 1.53
N ILE A 87 6.42 20.53 0.43
CA ILE A 87 7.54 21.41 0.04
C ILE A 87 7.76 22.49 1.09
N ASN A 88 6.71 23.11 1.61
CA ASN A 88 6.78 24.14 2.65
C ASN A 88 7.33 23.58 3.99
N GLN A 89 7.15 22.27 4.24
CA GLN A 89 7.75 21.58 5.40
C GLN A 89 9.24 21.18 5.16
N GLY A 90 9.83 21.60 4.07
CA GLY A 90 11.24 21.33 3.75
C GLY A 90 11.49 20.09 2.91
N ALA A 91 10.45 19.49 2.34
CA ALA A 91 10.61 18.41 1.37
C ALA A 91 11.16 18.92 0.03
N LYS A 92 11.87 18.05 -0.69
CA LYS A 92 12.41 18.33 -2.01
C LYS A 92 11.56 17.64 -3.09
N SER A 93 11.00 18.41 -4.02
CA SER A 93 10.37 17.84 -5.20
C SER A 93 11.43 17.26 -6.15
N LEU A 94 11.35 15.95 -6.40
CA LEU A 94 12.19 15.27 -7.39
C LEU A 94 11.45 15.19 -8.74
N VAL A 95 10.13 14.99 -8.70
CA VAL A 95 9.22 15.14 -9.83
C VAL A 95 7.99 15.88 -9.33
N THR A 96 7.72 17.02 -9.93
CA THR A 96 6.62 17.90 -9.52
C THR A 96 5.33 17.50 -10.21
N MET A 97 4.25 17.41 -9.44
CA MET A 97 2.89 17.23 -9.94
C MET A 97 2.37 18.49 -10.58
N GLU A 98 1.77 18.36 -11.75
CA GLU A 98 1.15 19.43 -12.48
C GLU A 98 -0.27 19.07 -12.92
N LEU A 99 -1.16 20.06 -13.00
CA LEU A 99 -2.48 19.92 -13.60
C LEU A 99 -2.33 19.98 -15.13
N LEU A 100 -2.58 18.86 -15.79
CA LEU A 100 -2.35 18.74 -17.24
C LEU A 100 -3.53 19.25 -18.09
N ALA A 101 -4.74 19.33 -17.50
CA ALA A 101 -5.92 19.88 -18.18
C ALA A 101 -6.78 20.67 -17.20
N ALA A 102 -7.03 21.93 -17.50
CA ALA A 102 -7.79 22.83 -16.65
C ALA A 102 -9.21 22.30 -16.37
N GLY A 103 -9.66 22.40 -15.13
CA GLY A 103 -10.99 21.98 -14.70
C GLY A 103 -11.19 20.46 -14.62
N THR A 104 -10.12 19.67 -14.77
CA THR A 104 -10.19 18.21 -14.74
C THR A 104 -9.35 17.62 -13.60
N GLY A 105 -9.46 16.30 -13.38
CA GLY A 105 -8.61 15.54 -12.46
C GLY A 105 -7.28 15.06 -13.08
N LEU A 106 -6.87 15.53 -14.26
CA LEU A 106 -5.71 15.03 -14.96
C LEU A 106 -4.42 15.64 -14.40
N LEU A 107 -3.71 14.85 -13.59
CA LEU A 107 -2.47 15.23 -12.93
C LEU A 107 -1.28 14.42 -13.47
N SER A 108 -0.10 15.04 -13.54
CA SER A 108 1.13 14.28 -13.68
C SER A 108 1.50 13.58 -12.35
N PRO A 109 2.26 12.46 -12.37
CA PRO A 109 2.75 11.83 -11.14
C PRO A 109 3.80 12.70 -10.44
N ALA A 110 3.88 12.57 -9.10
CA ALA A 110 4.89 13.25 -8.29
C ALA A 110 5.76 12.29 -7.49
N LEU A 111 7.02 12.67 -7.31
CA LEU A 111 7.95 12.05 -6.36
C LEU A 111 8.56 13.15 -5.47
N ILE A 112 8.31 13.07 -4.17
CA ILE A 112 8.71 14.07 -3.19
C ILE A 112 9.63 13.44 -2.15
N ASP A 113 10.87 13.88 -2.08
CA ASP A 113 11.81 13.46 -1.03
C ASP A 113 11.50 14.21 0.26
N VAL A 114 11.01 13.48 1.24
CA VAL A 114 10.63 14.01 2.56
C VAL A 114 11.63 13.65 3.66
N THR A 115 12.82 13.15 3.30
CA THR A 115 13.85 12.70 4.26
C THR A 115 14.19 13.75 5.32
N ASN A 116 14.24 15.01 4.94
CA ASN A 116 14.59 16.12 5.83
C ASN A 116 13.40 17.01 6.20
N ALA A 117 12.21 16.66 5.75
CA ALA A 117 11.00 17.41 6.09
C ALA A 117 10.61 17.20 7.55
N LYS A 118 9.99 18.20 8.15
CA LYS A 118 9.60 18.20 9.57
C LYS A 118 8.09 18.26 9.70
N ASP A 119 7.59 17.75 10.82
CA ASP A 119 6.17 17.89 11.21
C ASP A 119 5.19 17.39 10.14
N LEU A 120 5.54 16.27 9.48
CA LEU A 120 4.67 15.66 8.49
C LEU A 120 3.49 14.96 9.17
N PRO A 121 2.24 15.21 8.73
CA PRO A 121 1.09 14.53 9.26
C PRO A 121 1.08 13.06 8.82
N ASP A 122 0.56 12.18 9.68
CA ASP A 122 0.24 10.80 9.31
C ASP A 122 -1.07 10.77 8.51
N GLN A 123 -0.98 11.20 7.26
CA GLN A 123 -2.10 11.36 6.35
C GLN A 123 -1.88 10.61 5.05
N GLU A 124 -2.94 9.99 4.51
CA GLU A 124 -2.95 9.39 3.20
C GLU A 124 -3.29 10.44 2.12
N TYR A 125 -2.40 10.57 1.12
CA TYR A 125 -2.65 11.36 -0.09
C TYR A 125 -3.11 10.43 -1.21
N PHE A 126 -4.41 10.33 -1.43
CA PHE A 126 -5.04 9.35 -2.31
C PHE A 126 -4.96 9.77 -3.79
N GLY A 127 -3.78 9.62 -4.36
CA GLY A 127 -3.47 10.05 -5.73
C GLY A 127 -2.05 9.69 -6.16
N PRO A 128 -1.59 10.19 -7.33
CA PRO A 128 -0.28 9.85 -7.90
C PRO A 128 0.87 10.64 -7.24
N LEU A 129 0.89 10.67 -5.90
CA LEU A 129 1.88 11.33 -5.08
C LEU A 129 2.62 10.28 -4.24
N LEU A 130 3.89 10.03 -4.56
CA LEU A 130 4.77 9.14 -3.82
C LEU A 130 5.77 9.97 -3.01
N THR A 131 5.87 9.72 -1.72
CA THR A 131 6.92 10.29 -0.87
C THR A 131 8.09 9.32 -0.77
N LEU A 132 9.31 9.86 -0.77
CA LEU A 132 10.55 9.11 -0.65
C LEU A 132 11.23 9.46 0.66
N VAL A 133 11.75 8.45 1.37
CA VAL A 133 12.53 8.59 2.59
C VAL A 133 13.84 7.82 2.44
N ARG A 134 14.96 8.47 2.74
CA ARG A 134 16.30 7.84 2.71
C ARG A 134 16.65 7.31 4.09
N TYR A 135 17.02 6.03 4.16
CA TYR A 135 17.40 5.37 5.40
C TYR A 135 18.89 4.95 5.41
N GLN A 136 19.46 4.71 6.59
CA GLN A 136 20.86 4.29 6.74
C GLN A 136 20.99 2.78 6.93
N ASP A 137 20.11 2.17 7.71
CA ASP A 137 20.11 0.73 7.97
C ASP A 137 18.68 0.16 7.84
N PHE A 138 18.60 -1.15 7.67
CA PHE A 138 17.34 -1.83 7.35
C PHE A 138 16.34 -1.80 8.52
N ASP A 139 16.83 -1.84 9.76
CA ASP A 139 15.97 -1.73 10.95
C ASP A 139 15.32 -0.34 11.04
N GLN A 140 16.09 0.70 10.74
CA GLN A 140 15.56 2.06 10.65
C GLN A 140 14.45 2.14 9.59
N ALA A 141 14.62 1.51 8.43
CA ALA A 141 13.59 1.49 7.40
C ALA A 141 12.29 0.83 7.89
N ILE A 142 12.39 -0.31 8.58
CA ILE A 142 11.22 -1.02 9.15
C ILE A 142 10.54 -0.16 10.22
N GLN A 143 11.31 0.47 11.13
CA GLN A 143 10.77 1.33 12.16
C GLN A 143 10.02 2.53 11.56
N MET A 144 10.62 3.21 10.57
CA MET A 144 9.97 4.33 9.88
C MET A 144 8.73 3.88 9.09
N ALA A 145 8.76 2.70 8.47
CA ALA A 145 7.62 2.15 7.75
C ALA A 145 6.46 1.84 8.70
N ASN A 146 6.75 1.39 9.91
CA ASN A 146 5.76 1.09 10.95
C ASN A 146 5.26 2.35 11.70
N ASN A 147 5.94 3.48 11.57
CA ASN A 147 5.54 4.73 12.23
C ASN A 147 4.38 5.40 11.49
N THR A 148 3.21 4.79 11.63
CA THR A 148 1.94 5.25 11.04
C THR A 148 0.77 4.56 11.74
N SER A 149 -0.38 5.20 11.77
CA SER A 149 -1.64 4.60 12.21
C SER A 149 -2.20 3.58 11.20
N PHE A 150 -1.80 3.69 9.93
CA PHE A 150 -2.23 2.79 8.85
C PHE A 150 -1.44 1.48 8.83
N GLY A 151 -1.93 0.50 8.08
CA GLY A 151 -1.27 -0.80 7.96
C GLY A 151 -2.01 -1.75 7.03
N LEU A 152 -2.38 -1.31 5.81
CA LEU A 152 -3.05 -2.18 4.85
C LEU A 152 -2.06 -3.03 4.07
N SER A 153 -1.11 -2.42 3.37
CA SER A 153 -0.15 -3.11 2.53
C SER A 153 1.27 -2.58 2.70
N ALA A 154 2.22 -3.48 2.63
CA ALA A 154 3.65 -3.19 2.59
C ALA A 154 4.35 -4.16 1.64
N GLY A 155 5.56 -3.82 1.21
CA GLY A 155 6.36 -4.70 0.37
C GLY A 155 7.85 -4.44 0.54
N LEU A 156 8.61 -5.48 0.23
CA LEU A 156 10.06 -5.43 0.16
C LEU A 156 10.51 -5.78 -1.26
N LEU A 157 11.37 -4.96 -1.84
CA LEU A 157 12.14 -5.27 -3.03
C LEU A 157 13.57 -5.54 -2.60
N SER A 158 13.99 -6.80 -2.65
CA SER A 158 15.30 -7.28 -2.23
C SER A 158 15.55 -8.68 -2.79
N ASP A 159 16.76 -8.95 -3.27
CA ASP A 159 17.17 -10.28 -3.72
C ASP A 159 17.63 -11.19 -2.56
N SER A 160 17.62 -10.67 -1.33
CA SER A 160 17.97 -11.43 -0.12
C SER A 160 16.74 -12.06 0.52
N ARG A 161 16.69 -13.39 0.54
CA ARG A 161 15.67 -14.15 1.27
C ARG A 161 15.75 -13.88 2.77
N ASP A 162 16.95 -13.74 3.32
CA ASP A 162 17.17 -13.48 4.74
C ASP A 162 16.62 -12.12 5.15
N GLU A 163 16.74 -11.10 4.30
CA GLU A 163 16.11 -9.80 4.53
C GLU A 163 14.57 -9.90 4.54
N TYR A 164 13.99 -10.70 3.64
CA TYR A 164 12.54 -10.88 3.64
C TYR A 164 12.06 -11.65 4.88
N ASP A 165 12.73 -12.71 5.27
CA ASP A 165 12.41 -13.50 6.47
C ASP A 165 12.58 -12.68 7.75
N TYR A 166 13.50 -11.70 7.73
CA TYR A 166 13.63 -10.72 8.80
C TYR A 166 12.52 -9.65 8.78
N PHE A 167 12.15 -9.16 7.59
CA PHE A 167 11.15 -8.12 7.37
C PHE A 167 9.73 -8.57 7.71
N LEU A 168 9.33 -9.74 7.20
CA LEU A 168 7.95 -10.22 7.26
C LEU A 168 7.34 -10.22 8.67
N PRO A 169 7.99 -10.73 9.73
CA PRO A 169 7.42 -10.71 11.07
C PRO A 169 7.50 -9.35 11.77
N ARG A 170 8.19 -8.37 11.20
CA ARG A 170 8.43 -7.06 11.82
C ARG A 170 7.62 -5.93 11.20
N ILE A 171 7.20 -6.07 9.95
CA ILE A 171 6.37 -5.07 9.29
C ILE A 171 4.92 -5.17 9.75
N ARG A 172 4.30 -4.04 10.05
CA ARG A 172 2.92 -3.96 10.53
C ARG A 172 1.97 -3.66 9.38
N ALA A 173 1.60 -4.69 8.63
CA ALA A 173 0.64 -4.60 7.53
C ALA A 173 -0.14 -5.92 7.38
N GLY A 174 -1.35 -5.83 6.84
CA GLY A 174 -2.19 -7.01 6.57
C GLY A 174 -1.87 -7.72 5.26
N ILE A 175 -1.22 -7.03 4.32
CA ILE A 175 -0.74 -7.57 3.05
C ILE A 175 0.74 -7.26 2.94
N VAL A 176 1.58 -8.28 2.77
CA VAL A 176 3.04 -8.11 2.66
C VAL A 176 3.52 -8.85 1.42
N ASN A 177 4.08 -8.10 0.46
CA ASN A 177 4.58 -8.66 -0.79
C ASN A 177 6.12 -8.60 -0.84
N TRP A 178 6.71 -9.59 -1.49
CA TRP A 178 8.15 -9.66 -1.75
C TRP A 178 8.41 -9.70 -3.25
N ASN A 179 9.24 -8.77 -3.74
CA ASN A 179 9.61 -8.61 -5.16
C ASN A 179 8.40 -8.55 -6.10
N LYS A 180 7.31 -7.98 -5.60
CA LYS A 180 6.07 -7.73 -6.32
C LYS A 180 5.49 -6.39 -5.92
N GLN A 181 4.72 -5.81 -6.83
CA GLN A 181 3.91 -4.62 -6.50
C GLN A 181 3.02 -4.89 -5.29
N ILE A 182 2.75 -3.86 -4.51
CA ILE A 182 1.86 -3.97 -3.33
C ILE A 182 0.39 -3.76 -3.69
N THR A 183 0.10 -3.38 -4.93
CA THR A 183 -1.26 -3.21 -5.45
C THR A 183 -1.86 -4.54 -5.87
N GLY A 184 -3.14 -4.69 -5.61
CA GLY A 184 -3.90 -5.89 -5.94
C GLY A 184 -4.24 -6.73 -4.73
N ALA A 185 -5.25 -7.58 -4.90
CA ALA A 185 -5.75 -8.50 -3.89
C ALA A 185 -6.20 -9.80 -4.56
N SER A 186 -6.16 -10.91 -3.82
CA SER A 186 -6.68 -12.20 -4.25
C SER A 186 -7.90 -12.55 -3.41
N GLY A 187 -9.00 -12.99 -4.05
CA GLY A 187 -10.16 -13.53 -3.36
C GLY A 187 -9.88 -14.83 -2.60
N ALA A 188 -8.78 -15.53 -2.94
CA ALA A 188 -8.33 -16.76 -2.29
C ALA A 188 -7.36 -16.51 -1.11
N ALA A 189 -7.13 -15.26 -0.72
CA ALA A 189 -6.26 -14.87 0.37
C ALA A 189 -6.99 -13.90 1.32
N PRO A 190 -6.51 -13.74 2.58
CA PRO A 190 -7.03 -12.72 3.47
C PRO A 190 -6.83 -11.32 2.87
N PHE A 191 -7.82 -10.44 3.02
CA PHE A 191 -7.69 -9.03 2.67
C PHE A 191 -8.13 -8.18 3.86
N GLY A 192 -7.23 -7.33 4.33
CA GLY A 192 -7.52 -6.42 5.43
C GLY A 192 -6.22 -5.86 5.99
N GLY A 193 -6.32 -4.80 6.76
CA GLY A 193 -5.20 -4.12 7.38
C GLY A 193 -5.27 -4.14 8.90
N VAL A 194 -4.27 -3.53 9.51
CA VAL A 194 -4.19 -3.30 10.95
C VAL A 194 -4.28 -1.79 11.24
N GLY A 195 -4.48 -1.43 12.50
CA GLY A 195 -4.64 -0.03 12.91
C GLY A 195 -5.83 0.63 12.20
N ALA A 196 -5.64 1.86 11.72
CA ALA A 196 -6.68 2.62 11.02
C ALA A 196 -7.09 2.00 9.66
N SER A 197 -6.33 1.03 9.14
CA SER A 197 -6.63 0.33 7.89
C SER A 197 -7.44 -0.94 8.05
N GLY A 198 -7.99 -1.23 9.21
CA GLY A 198 -8.76 -2.45 9.43
C GLY A 198 -9.65 -2.40 10.67
N ASN A 199 -10.52 -3.40 10.77
CA ASN A 199 -11.42 -3.61 11.90
C ASN A 199 -11.09 -4.90 12.67
N HIS A 200 -9.85 -5.39 12.56
CA HIS A 200 -9.35 -6.65 13.12
C HIS A 200 -9.96 -7.92 12.52
N ARG A 201 -10.65 -7.83 11.39
CA ARG A 201 -11.22 -8.96 10.66
C ARG A 201 -10.82 -8.88 9.20
N ALA A 202 -10.04 -9.86 8.75
CA ALA A 202 -9.73 -9.99 7.33
C ALA A 202 -11.00 -10.34 6.54
N SER A 203 -11.11 -9.78 5.35
CA SER A 203 -12.17 -10.04 4.38
C SER A 203 -11.70 -11.01 3.28
N ALA A 204 -12.34 -11.04 2.14
CA ALA A 204 -12.09 -11.96 1.04
C ALA A 204 -12.21 -13.42 1.49
N PHE A 205 -11.15 -14.20 1.57
CA PHE A 205 -11.20 -15.61 1.98
C PHE A 205 -11.97 -15.84 3.30
N TYR A 206 -11.84 -14.94 4.26
CA TYR A 206 -12.50 -15.03 5.57
C TYR A 206 -13.88 -14.38 5.62
N ALA A 207 -14.40 -13.84 4.52
CA ALA A 207 -15.69 -13.12 4.54
C ALA A 207 -16.85 -14.02 4.97
N ALA A 208 -16.83 -15.31 4.61
CA ALA A 208 -17.88 -16.25 4.99
C ALA A 208 -18.01 -16.42 6.51
N ASP A 209 -16.89 -16.39 7.25
CA ASP A 209 -16.85 -16.64 8.69
C ASP A 209 -17.59 -15.56 9.50
N TYR A 210 -17.49 -14.30 9.08
CA TYR A 210 -18.16 -13.21 9.79
C TYR A 210 -19.51 -12.80 9.18
N CYS A 211 -19.88 -13.37 8.04
CA CYS A 211 -21.22 -13.21 7.46
C CYS A 211 -22.24 -14.20 8.02
N ALA A 212 -21.80 -15.17 8.85
CA ALA A 212 -22.64 -16.17 9.47
C ALA A 212 -22.52 -16.11 11.00
N TYR A 213 -23.63 -16.37 11.69
CA TYR A 213 -23.60 -16.56 13.14
C TYR A 213 -23.44 -18.05 13.44
N PRO A 214 -22.38 -18.50 14.11
CA PRO A 214 -22.18 -19.91 14.40
C PRO A 214 -23.20 -20.39 15.44
N VAL A 215 -23.91 -21.45 15.12
CA VAL A 215 -24.87 -22.09 16.01
C VAL A 215 -24.45 -23.53 16.22
N ALA A 216 -24.38 -23.97 17.48
CA ALA A 216 -24.22 -25.37 17.82
C ALA A 216 -25.59 -25.97 18.11
N SER A 217 -25.89 -27.14 17.53
CA SER A 217 -27.09 -27.93 17.85
C SER A 217 -26.70 -29.38 18.16
N ILE A 218 -27.50 -30.02 19.02
CA ILE A 218 -27.48 -31.45 19.25
C ILE A 218 -28.87 -31.94 18.85
N GLU A 219 -28.92 -32.85 17.88
CA GLU A 219 -30.16 -33.23 17.24
C GLU A 219 -30.36 -34.76 17.33
N ALA A 220 -31.60 -35.19 17.42
CA ALA A 220 -32.00 -36.59 17.29
C ALA A 220 -33.28 -36.66 16.45
N ASP A 221 -33.35 -37.59 15.52
CA ASP A 221 -34.53 -37.80 14.63
C ASP A 221 -35.80 -38.13 15.42
N THR A 222 -35.67 -38.79 16.55
CA THR A 222 -36.79 -39.18 17.42
C THR A 222 -36.42 -38.98 18.88
N LEU A 223 -37.40 -38.52 19.67
CA LEU A 223 -37.24 -38.44 21.11
C LEU A 223 -37.37 -39.85 21.74
N THR A 224 -36.30 -40.34 22.30
CA THR A 224 -36.24 -41.65 22.94
C THR A 224 -35.69 -41.54 24.36
N MET A 225 -36.15 -42.41 25.24
CA MET A 225 -35.57 -42.50 26.58
C MET A 225 -34.12 -42.96 26.52
N PRO A 226 -33.24 -42.33 27.29
CA PRO A 226 -31.85 -42.76 27.36
C PRO A 226 -31.77 -44.17 28.00
N ALA A 227 -30.78 -44.94 27.55
CA ALA A 227 -30.55 -46.30 28.08
C ALA A 227 -30.19 -46.27 29.59
N GLN A 228 -29.73 -45.15 30.10
CA GLN A 228 -29.40 -44.93 31.49
C GLN A 228 -29.79 -43.50 31.90
N LEU A 229 -30.57 -43.39 32.95
CA LEU A 229 -30.91 -42.09 33.55
C LEU A 229 -29.75 -41.53 34.37
N SER A 230 -29.76 -40.23 34.52
CA SER A 230 -28.82 -39.55 35.42
C SER A 230 -29.06 -40.03 36.87
N PRO A 231 -28.02 -40.13 37.69
CA PRO A 231 -28.16 -40.50 39.10
C PRO A 231 -29.15 -39.60 39.82
N GLY A 232 -30.11 -40.21 40.53
CA GLY A 232 -31.16 -39.52 41.25
C GLY A 232 -32.36 -39.05 40.42
N LEU A 233 -32.45 -39.46 39.14
CA LEU A 233 -33.63 -39.26 38.29
C LEU A 233 -34.38 -40.55 38.12
N ASP A 234 -35.62 -40.61 38.61
CA ASP A 234 -36.59 -41.72 38.42
C ASP A 234 -37.76 -41.22 37.55
N LEU A 235 -37.99 -41.83 36.38
CA LEU A 235 -39.05 -41.50 35.42
C LEU A 235 -39.88 -42.70 35.07
#